data_4a135e016237aec4b62a5b2ea23ce2e7
#
_entry.id   4a135e016237aec4b62a5b2ea23ce2e7
#
_cell.length_a   1.000
_cell.length_b   1.000
_cell.length_c   1.000
_cell.angle_alpha   90.00
_cell.angle_beta   90.00
_cell.angle_gamma   90.00
#
_symmetry.space_group_name_H-M   'P 1'
#
loop_
_entity.id
_entity.type
_entity.pdbx_description
1 polymer ?
#
loop_
_entity_poly.entity_id
_entity_poly.type
_entity_poly.pdbx_seq_one_letter_code
_entity_poly.pdbx_strand_id
1 'polypeptide(L)'
;MEKLHPIMFAGTGSDVGKSIIAAAFCRIFRQDGYHPAPFKAQNMALNSYATPEGLEIGRAQAVQAEAAGVPCHTDMNPLLLKPSSDHTSQVVLNGRPIGNRSAYEYFRVEGREELRHEVCSAFDRLASRYNPIVMEGAGSISEINLRDTDLVNLPMALHAGAD
;
A
#
# COMPACT_ATOMS: atom_id res chain seq x y z
N MET A 1 -21.79 13.57 -0.64
CA MET A 1 -20.89 13.71 0.50
C MET A 1 -19.65 14.46 0.04
N GLU A 2 -19.07 15.30 0.88
CA GLU A 2 -17.85 16.05 0.57
C GLU A 2 -16.70 15.12 0.25
N LYS A 3 -15.87 15.52 -0.72
CA LYS A 3 -14.65 14.77 -1.04
C LYS A 3 -13.58 15.12 -0.01
N LEU A 4 -13.19 14.14 0.80
CA LEU A 4 -12.11 14.29 1.78
C LEU A 4 -10.75 14.07 1.11
N HIS A 5 -9.73 14.74 1.66
CA HIS A 5 -8.34 14.43 1.31
C HIS A 5 -7.99 13.01 1.78
N PRO A 6 -7.15 12.27 1.05
CA PRO A 6 -6.55 11.06 1.57
C PRO A 6 -5.78 11.36 2.85
N ILE A 7 -5.75 10.41 3.79
CA ILE A 7 -4.96 10.55 5.02
C ILE A 7 -3.88 9.48 5.05
N MET A 8 -2.64 9.86 5.41
CA MET A 8 -1.52 8.93 5.44
C MET A 8 -0.95 8.74 6.84
N PHE A 9 -0.97 7.50 7.32
CA PHE A 9 -0.33 7.10 8.57
C PHE A 9 1.09 6.62 8.30
N ALA A 10 2.06 7.49 8.51
CA ALA A 10 3.47 7.18 8.50
C ALA A 10 3.97 6.89 9.92
N GLY A 11 5.12 6.24 10.05
CA GLY A 11 5.69 5.90 11.35
C GLY A 11 7.20 6.02 11.36
N THR A 12 7.77 6.13 12.57
CA THR A 12 9.21 6.20 12.80
C THR A 12 9.88 4.83 12.93
N GLY A 13 9.13 3.74 12.66
CA GLY A 13 9.63 2.37 12.69
C GLY A 13 8.64 1.38 12.10
N SER A 14 9.11 0.14 11.90
CA SER A 14 8.25 -1.01 11.67
C SER A 14 7.50 -1.36 12.95
N ASP A 15 6.36 -2.04 12.84
CA ASP A 15 5.57 -2.59 13.97
C ASP A 15 5.11 -1.59 15.04
N VAL A 16 5.12 -0.28 14.72
CA VAL A 16 4.64 0.80 15.61
C VAL A 16 3.12 0.98 15.62
N GLY A 17 2.38 0.09 14.95
CA GLY A 17 0.90 0.09 14.96
C GLY A 17 0.22 0.79 13.79
N LYS A 18 0.95 1.20 12.74
CA LYS A 18 0.38 1.86 11.55
C LYS A 18 -0.82 1.12 10.96
N SER A 19 -0.70 -0.18 10.78
CA SER A 19 -1.75 -1.01 10.17
C SER A 19 -3.04 -1.03 11.00
N ILE A 20 -2.92 -1.04 12.33
CA ILE A 20 -4.07 -1.01 13.25
C ILE A 20 -4.76 0.35 13.18
N ILE A 21 -3.99 1.44 13.19
CA ILE A 21 -4.52 2.80 13.07
C ILE A 21 -5.24 2.98 11.74
N ALA A 22 -4.63 2.53 10.63
CA ALA A 22 -5.27 2.58 9.32
C ALA A 22 -6.59 1.79 9.27
N ALA A 23 -6.63 0.59 9.86
CA ALA A 23 -7.87 -0.19 9.98
C ALA A 23 -8.94 0.53 10.81
N ALA A 24 -8.54 1.15 11.93
CA ALA A 24 -9.45 1.93 12.77
C ALA A 24 -10.06 3.11 12.02
N PHE A 25 -9.27 3.87 11.27
CA PHE A 25 -9.75 4.99 10.46
C PHE A 25 -10.64 4.53 9.29
N CYS A 26 -10.33 3.41 8.64
CA CYS A 26 -11.24 2.79 7.68
C CYS A 26 -12.61 2.52 8.31
N ARG A 27 -12.62 1.99 9.55
CA ARG A 27 -13.86 1.71 10.27
C ARG A 27 -14.60 2.98 10.68
N ILE A 28 -13.90 4.00 11.18
CA ILE A 28 -14.48 5.29 11.59
C ILE A 28 -15.15 5.96 10.40
N PHE A 29 -14.44 6.15 9.29
CA PHE A 29 -15.00 6.77 8.10
C PHE A 29 -16.23 6.02 7.55
N ARG A 30 -16.20 4.68 7.59
CA ARG A 30 -17.39 3.90 7.25
C ARG A 30 -18.57 4.18 8.18
N GLN A 31 -18.33 4.28 9.50
CA GLN A 31 -19.38 4.58 10.48
C GLN A 31 -19.93 5.99 10.31
N ASP A 32 -19.11 6.95 9.89
CA ASP A 32 -19.49 8.31 9.55
C ASP A 32 -20.21 8.42 8.19
N GLY A 33 -20.44 7.28 7.53
CA GLY A 33 -21.21 7.20 6.29
C GLY A 33 -20.40 7.39 5.02
N TYR A 34 -19.07 7.53 5.09
CA TYR A 34 -18.20 7.54 3.92
C TYR A 34 -18.03 6.15 3.30
N HIS A 35 -17.41 6.11 2.12
CA HIS A 35 -17.05 4.87 1.43
C HIS A 35 -15.53 4.75 1.30
N PRO A 36 -14.82 4.51 2.42
CA PRO A 36 -13.37 4.52 2.44
C PRO A 36 -12.76 3.26 1.80
N ALA A 37 -11.48 3.36 1.43
CA ALA A 37 -10.67 2.20 1.12
C ALA A 37 -9.25 2.36 1.66
N PRO A 38 -8.58 1.27 2.08
CA PRO A 38 -7.18 1.31 2.48
C PRO A 38 -6.27 1.35 1.25
N PHE A 39 -5.08 1.93 1.43
CA PHE A 39 -4.02 1.88 0.43
C PHE A 39 -2.64 1.75 1.08
N LYS A 40 -1.85 0.80 0.63
CA LYS A 40 -0.44 0.68 0.98
C LYS A 40 0.36 0.40 -0.28
N ALA A 41 1.11 1.38 -0.72
CA ALA A 41 1.86 1.34 -1.98
C ALA A 41 2.73 0.09 -2.09
N GLN A 42 3.47 -0.22 -1.03
CA GLN A 42 4.31 -1.41 -0.91
C GLN A 42 4.12 -2.05 0.45
N ASN A 43 3.94 -3.37 0.48
CA ASN A 43 3.99 -4.16 1.70
C ASN A 43 5.11 -5.20 1.61
N MET A 44 5.76 -5.48 2.74
CA MET A 44 6.71 -6.57 2.88
C MET A 44 6.15 -7.56 3.91
N ALA A 45 5.64 -8.69 3.44
CA ALA A 45 5.02 -9.70 4.29
C ALA A 45 5.01 -11.07 3.64
N LEU A 46 5.23 -12.11 4.44
CA LEU A 46 5.03 -13.50 4.01
C LEU A 46 3.53 -13.84 3.94
N ASN A 47 2.72 -13.24 4.83
CA ASN A 47 1.30 -13.51 4.91
C ASN A 47 0.54 -12.68 3.88
N SER A 48 -0.13 -13.36 2.99
CA SER A 48 -0.99 -12.79 1.95
C SER A 48 -2.44 -13.27 2.08
N TYR A 49 -3.30 -12.69 1.28
CA TYR A 49 -4.71 -12.99 1.20
C TYR A 49 -5.14 -12.99 -0.27
N ALA A 50 -6.03 -13.90 -0.65
CA ALA A 50 -6.58 -13.94 -2.00
C ALA A 50 -7.77 -12.97 -2.12
N THR A 51 -7.73 -12.11 -3.15
CA THR A 51 -8.88 -11.27 -3.50
C THR A 51 -10.02 -12.13 -4.07
N PRO A 52 -11.25 -11.58 -4.20
CA PRO A 52 -12.35 -12.31 -4.87
C PRO A 52 -12.01 -12.80 -6.27
N GLU A 53 -11.10 -12.13 -6.98
CA GLU A 53 -10.63 -12.50 -8.33
C GLU A 53 -9.51 -13.54 -8.31
N GLY A 54 -9.10 -14.03 -7.11
CA GLY A 54 -8.00 -14.99 -6.96
C GLY A 54 -6.61 -14.39 -7.09
N LEU A 55 -6.50 -13.07 -6.98
CA LEU A 55 -5.23 -12.33 -6.98
C LEU A 55 -4.71 -12.15 -5.54
N GLU A 56 -3.46 -11.78 -5.38
CA GLU A 56 -2.79 -11.75 -4.08
C GLU A 56 -2.57 -10.32 -3.57
N ILE A 57 -2.91 -10.09 -2.28
CA ILE A 57 -2.60 -8.84 -1.56
C ILE A 57 -2.03 -9.14 -0.17
N GLY A 58 -1.43 -8.14 0.48
CA GLY A 58 -1.01 -8.25 1.87
C GLY A 58 -2.20 -8.49 2.81
N ARG A 59 -2.03 -9.40 3.79
CA ARG A 59 -3.08 -9.74 4.77
C ARG A 59 -3.58 -8.51 5.54
N ALA A 60 -2.70 -7.59 5.87
CA ALA A 60 -3.08 -6.37 6.60
C ALA A 60 -4.09 -5.53 5.81
N GLN A 61 -3.90 -5.40 4.49
CA GLN A 61 -4.80 -4.62 3.63
C GLN A 61 -6.15 -5.32 3.44
N ALA A 62 -6.20 -6.65 3.47
CA ALA A 62 -7.47 -7.38 3.50
C ALA A 62 -8.27 -7.09 4.78
N VAL A 63 -7.61 -7.05 5.94
CA VAL A 63 -8.25 -6.69 7.23
C VAL A 63 -8.72 -5.23 7.22
N GLN A 64 -7.94 -4.32 6.64
CA GLN A 64 -8.32 -2.91 6.50
C GLN A 64 -9.52 -2.74 5.56
N ALA A 65 -9.59 -3.51 4.46
CA ALA A 65 -10.72 -3.53 3.54
C ALA A 65 -11.99 -4.05 4.23
N GLU A 66 -11.87 -5.10 5.06
CA GLU A 66 -12.97 -5.60 5.89
C GLU A 66 -13.47 -4.53 6.86
N ALA A 67 -12.57 -3.81 7.54
CA ALA A 67 -12.91 -2.70 8.42
C ALA A 67 -13.63 -1.56 7.66
N ALA A 68 -13.19 -1.26 6.44
CA ALA A 68 -13.85 -0.33 5.53
C ALA A 68 -15.21 -0.83 5.01
N GLY A 69 -15.46 -2.14 5.09
CA GLY A 69 -16.67 -2.79 4.58
C GLY A 69 -16.72 -2.91 3.06
N VAL A 70 -15.57 -3.04 2.44
CA VAL A 70 -15.42 -3.19 0.99
C VAL A 70 -14.67 -4.48 0.66
N PRO A 71 -14.92 -5.09 -0.51
CA PRO A 71 -14.13 -6.23 -0.94
C PRO A 71 -12.67 -5.80 -1.16
N CYS A 72 -11.73 -6.65 -0.76
CA CYS A 72 -10.32 -6.36 -0.99
C CYS A 72 -9.98 -6.45 -2.50
N HIS A 73 -9.10 -5.57 -2.94
CA HIS A 73 -8.69 -5.44 -4.33
C HIS A 73 -7.19 -5.17 -4.44
N THR A 74 -6.55 -5.59 -5.52
CA THR A 74 -5.11 -5.44 -5.72
C THR A 74 -4.64 -3.98 -5.73
N ASP A 75 -5.48 -3.04 -6.15
CA ASP A 75 -5.18 -1.61 -6.08
C ASP A 75 -4.94 -1.11 -4.64
N MET A 76 -5.41 -1.84 -3.62
CA MET A 76 -5.16 -1.50 -2.20
C MET A 76 -3.74 -1.82 -1.75
N ASN A 77 -3.07 -2.75 -2.45
CA ASN A 77 -1.66 -3.09 -2.23
C ASN A 77 -1.03 -3.55 -3.55
N PRO A 78 -0.68 -2.62 -4.44
CA PRO A 78 -0.19 -2.95 -5.78
C PRO A 78 1.15 -3.68 -5.76
N LEU A 79 2.01 -3.41 -4.77
CA LEU A 79 3.32 -4.04 -4.65
C LEU A 79 3.46 -4.81 -3.33
N LEU A 80 3.60 -6.13 -3.42
CA LEU A 80 3.84 -7.00 -2.27
C LEU A 80 5.18 -7.72 -2.46
N LEU A 81 6.07 -7.57 -1.49
CA LEU A 81 7.36 -8.24 -1.43
C LEU A 81 7.28 -9.38 -0.42
N LYS A 82 7.57 -10.60 -0.86
CA LYS A 82 7.61 -11.80 -0.02
C LYS A 82 9.07 -12.24 0.14
N PRO A 83 9.70 -11.98 1.29
CA PRO A 83 11.07 -12.42 1.54
C PRO A 83 11.20 -13.93 1.33
N SER A 84 12.15 -14.38 0.50
CA SER A 84 12.39 -15.79 0.20
C SER A 84 13.75 -16.28 0.68
N SER A 85 14.70 -15.38 0.90
CA SER A 85 16.02 -15.64 1.48
C SER A 85 16.62 -14.33 2.00
N ASP A 86 17.81 -14.37 2.58
CA ASP A 86 18.46 -13.18 3.17
C ASP A 86 18.63 -12.01 2.20
N HIS A 87 18.60 -12.24 0.89
CA HIS A 87 18.85 -11.22 -0.12
C HIS A 87 17.86 -11.22 -1.28
N THR A 88 16.82 -12.06 -1.26
CA THR A 88 15.85 -12.17 -2.35
C THR A 88 14.42 -12.10 -1.85
N SER A 89 13.56 -11.48 -2.64
CA SER A 89 12.12 -11.45 -2.40
C SER A 89 11.38 -11.83 -3.68
N GLN A 90 10.33 -12.61 -3.55
CA GLN A 90 9.36 -12.75 -4.61
C GLN A 90 8.58 -11.43 -4.71
N VAL A 91 8.55 -10.86 -5.90
CA VAL A 91 7.79 -9.64 -6.18
C VAL A 91 6.42 -10.01 -6.74
N VAL A 92 5.38 -9.51 -6.09
CA VAL A 92 3.99 -9.62 -6.54
C VAL A 92 3.52 -8.22 -6.93
N LEU A 93 3.23 -8.01 -8.20
CA LEU A 93 2.73 -6.74 -8.74
C LEU A 93 1.28 -6.90 -9.19
N ASN A 94 0.41 -6.00 -8.72
CA ASN A 94 -1.02 -6.05 -9.01
C ASN A 94 -1.63 -7.45 -8.77
N GLY A 95 -1.16 -8.12 -7.70
CA GLY A 95 -1.64 -9.43 -7.28
C GLY A 95 -1.07 -10.63 -8.04
N ARG A 96 -0.11 -10.42 -8.95
CA ARG A 96 0.52 -11.48 -9.75
C ARG A 96 2.02 -11.57 -9.48
N PRO A 97 2.58 -12.75 -9.22
CA PRO A 97 4.02 -12.93 -9.15
C PRO A 97 4.68 -12.60 -10.49
N ILE A 98 5.67 -11.69 -10.46
CA ILE A 98 6.42 -11.29 -11.66
C ILE A 98 7.84 -11.89 -11.73
N GLY A 99 8.12 -12.85 -10.86
CA GLY A 99 9.35 -13.63 -10.81
C GLY A 99 10.19 -13.38 -9.56
N ASN A 100 11.15 -14.28 -9.34
CA ASN A 100 12.18 -14.12 -8.31
C ASN A 100 13.33 -13.28 -8.92
N ARG A 101 13.26 -11.99 -8.73
CA ARG A 101 14.43 -11.12 -8.94
C ARG A 101 14.95 -10.74 -7.57
N SER A 102 16.25 -10.52 -7.43
CA SER A 102 16.71 -9.82 -6.25
C SER A 102 15.91 -8.52 -6.19
N ALA A 103 15.20 -8.28 -5.08
CA ALA A 103 14.46 -7.04 -4.89
C ALA A 103 15.36 -5.84 -5.19
N TYR A 104 16.66 -5.99 -4.91
CA TYR A 104 17.71 -5.02 -5.17
C TYR A 104 17.93 -4.71 -6.67
N GLU A 105 17.84 -5.68 -7.58
CA GLU A 105 17.95 -5.45 -9.03
C GLU A 105 16.71 -4.81 -9.62
N TYR A 106 15.53 -5.15 -9.09
CA TYR A 106 14.27 -4.56 -9.51
C TYR A 106 14.15 -3.08 -9.09
N PHE A 107 14.73 -2.72 -7.94
CA PHE A 107 14.77 -1.35 -7.44
C PHE A 107 15.93 -0.51 -7.98
N ARG A 108 16.87 -1.09 -8.71
CA ARG A 108 18.02 -0.39 -9.31
C ARG A 108 17.68 0.21 -10.67
N VAL A 109 17.25 1.47 -10.67
CA VAL A 109 17.25 2.43 -11.80
C VAL A 109 16.28 2.15 -12.97
N GLU A 110 16.34 1.04 -13.69
CA GLU A 110 15.58 0.86 -14.94
C GLU A 110 14.10 0.45 -14.78
N GLY A 111 13.71 -0.18 -13.68
CA GLY A 111 12.31 -0.57 -13.41
C GLY A 111 11.56 0.35 -12.46
N ARG A 112 12.23 1.35 -11.91
CA ARG A 112 11.72 2.16 -10.80
C ARG A 112 10.62 3.13 -11.22
N GLU A 113 10.75 3.73 -12.39
CA GLU A 113 9.74 4.64 -12.93
C GLU A 113 8.47 3.89 -13.32
N GLU A 114 8.62 2.71 -13.92
CA GLU A 114 7.49 1.84 -14.27
C GLU A 114 6.73 1.40 -13.03
N LEU A 115 7.43 0.97 -11.98
CA LEU A 115 6.81 0.62 -10.70
C LEU A 115 6.08 1.80 -10.06
N ARG A 116 6.71 2.96 -10.05
CA ARG A 116 6.08 4.17 -9.53
C ARG A 116 4.81 4.49 -10.30
N HIS A 117 4.88 4.41 -11.63
CA HIS A 117 3.72 4.63 -12.49
C HIS A 117 2.59 3.63 -12.17
N GLU A 118 2.90 2.33 -12.01
CA GLU A 118 1.92 1.31 -11.65
C GLU A 118 1.29 1.57 -10.27
N VAL A 119 2.11 1.93 -9.28
CA VAL A 119 1.65 2.23 -7.92
C VAL A 119 0.75 3.48 -7.91
N CYS A 120 1.15 4.56 -8.59
CA CYS A 120 0.34 5.77 -8.73
C CYS A 120 -0.98 5.47 -9.46
N SER A 121 -0.92 4.71 -10.55
CA SER A 121 -2.12 4.32 -11.31
C SER A 121 -3.08 3.48 -10.49
N ALA A 122 -2.58 2.58 -9.64
CA ALA A 122 -3.41 1.81 -8.71
C ALA A 122 -4.10 2.72 -7.69
N PHE A 123 -3.38 3.69 -7.14
CA PHE A 123 -3.96 4.69 -6.25
C PHE A 123 -5.07 5.49 -6.95
N ASP A 124 -4.81 6.00 -8.15
CA ASP A 124 -5.77 6.82 -8.90
C ASP A 124 -7.05 6.03 -9.22
N ARG A 125 -6.92 4.76 -9.63
CA ARG A 125 -8.06 3.86 -9.82
C ARG A 125 -8.86 3.66 -8.53
N LEU A 126 -8.18 3.51 -7.39
CA LEU A 126 -8.81 3.34 -6.09
C LEU A 126 -9.53 4.63 -5.66
N ALA A 127 -8.86 5.78 -5.76
CA ALA A 127 -9.40 7.10 -5.39
C ALA A 127 -10.56 7.57 -6.27
N SER A 128 -10.71 7.01 -7.47
CA SER A 128 -11.87 7.26 -8.33
C SER A 128 -13.15 6.56 -7.83
N ARG A 129 -13.02 5.52 -7.01
CA ARG A 129 -14.12 4.67 -6.54
C ARG A 129 -14.47 4.87 -5.07
N TYR A 130 -13.51 5.31 -4.26
CA TYR A 130 -13.62 5.38 -2.81
C TYR A 130 -13.26 6.75 -2.26
N ASN A 131 -13.84 7.11 -1.13
CA ASN A 131 -13.64 8.40 -0.46
C ASN A 131 -13.90 8.29 1.06
N PRO A 132 -12.92 8.63 1.92
CA PRO A 132 -11.52 8.93 1.60
C PRO A 132 -10.67 7.66 1.38
N ILE A 133 -9.44 7.86 0.90
CA ILE A 133 -8.42 6.81 0.91
C ILE A 133 -7.61 6.90 2.21
N VAL A 134 -7.51 5.79 2.92
CA VAL A 134 -6.71 5.66 4.14
C VAL A 134 -5.39 4.99 3.78
N MET A 135 -4.31 5.77 3.78
CA MET A 135 -2.99 5.33 3.33
C MET A 135 -2.14 4.88 4.52
N GLU A 136 -1.35 3.84 4.31
CA GLU A 136 -0.36 3.34 5.27
C GLU A 136 1.04 3.42 4.67
N GLY A 137 1.97 4.08 5.37
CA GLY A 137 3.38 4.11 5.01
C GLY A 137 4.10 2.77 5.23
N ALA A 138 5.19 2.57 4.52
CA ALA A 138 6.04 1.40 4.64
C ALA A 138 7.32 1.73 5.42
N GLY A 139 7.71 0.88 6.37
CA GLY A 139 8.91 1.05 7.18
C GLY A 139 8.91 2.32 8.03
N SER A 140 10.03 3.03 8.05
CA SER A 140 10.26 4.26 8.80
C SER A 140 10.46 5.47 7.87
N ILE A 141 9.78 6.57 8.15
CA ILE A 141 10.02 7.86 7.47
C ILE A 141 11.22 8.62 8.04
N SER A 142 11.76 8.19 9.17
CA SER A 142 12.89 8.84 9.83
C SER A 142 14.26 8.44 9.27
N GLU A 143 14.30 7.46 8.37
CA GLU A 143 15.52 7.01 7.69
C GLU A 143 15.89 7.97 6.54
N ILE A 144 16.50 9.10 6.88
CA ILE A 144 16.84 10.19 5.94
C ILE A 144 17.75 9.71 4.80
N ASN A 145 18.61 8.73 5.06
CA ASN A 145 19.49 8.12 4.07
C ASN A 145 18.76 7.29 2.99
N LEU A 146 17.51 6.90 3.24
CA LEU A 146 16.68 6.18 2.27
C LEU A 146 15.74 7.11 1.49
N ARG A 147 15.75 8.42 1.77
CA ARG A 147 14.81 9.39 1.22
C ARG A 147 14.85 9.45 -0.31
N ASP A 148 16.03 9.39 -0.90
CA ASP A 148 16.22 9.42 -2.36
C ASP A 148 15.78 8.11 -3.04
N THR A 149 15.63 7.05 -2.25
CA THR A 149 15.16 5.74 -2.70
C THR A 149 13.73 5.43 -2.29
N ASP A 150 13.10 6.30 -1.50
CA ASP A 150 11.71 6.15 -1.09
C ASP A 150 10.78 6.36 -2.28
N LEU A 151 10.00 5.32 -2.61
CA LEU A 151 8.96 5.38 -3.65
C LEU A 151 7.56 5.41 -3.06
N VAL A 152 7.42 5.15 -1.77
CA VAL A 152 6.16 4.64 -1.20
C VAL A 152 5.61 5.49 -0.06
N ASN A 153 6.44 6.31 0.58
CA ASN A 153 5.98 7.19 1.67
C ASN A 153 5.72 8.61 1.16
N LEU A 154 6.72 9.48 1.26
CA LEU A 154 6.57 10.89 0.89
C LEU A 154 6.16 11.10 -0.57
N PRO A 155 6.73 10.40 -1.58
CA PRO A 155 6.29 10.55 -2.97
C PRO A 155 4.81 10.18 -3.17
N MET A 156 4.31 9.16 -2.46
CA MET A 156 2.90 8.79 -2.55
C MET A 156 1.98 9.77 -1.81
N ALA A 157 2.41 10.29 -0.65
CA ALA A 157 1.67 11.34 0.04
C ALA A 157 1.51 12.59 -0.84
N LEU A 158 2.59 13.01 -1.51
CA LEU A 158 2.58 14.14 -2.44
C LEU A 158 1.70 13.87 -3.67
N HIS A 159 1.78 12.67 -4.27
CA HIS A 159 0.94 12.29 -5.41
C HIS A 159 -0.54 12.30 -5.05
N ALA A 160 -0.86 11.78 -3.88
CA ALA A 160 -2.24 11.70 -3.39
C ALA A 160 -2.79 13.04 -2.89
N GLY A 161 -1.96 14.03 -2.62
CA GLY A 161 -2.34 15.23 -1.87
C GLY A 161 -2.87 14.86 -0.47
N ALA A 162 -2.19 13.92 0.19
CA ALA A 162 -2.63 13.39 1.49
C ALA A 162 -2.23 14.30 2.64
N ASP A 163 -3.09 14.31 3.66
CA ASP A 163 -2.85 14.90 4.98
C ASP A 163 -2.06 13.94 5.89
#